data_c06eaf45175f2344bdd75199a3c43923
#
_entry.id   c06eaf45175f2344bdd75199a3c43923
#
_cell.length_a   1.000
_cell.length_b   1.000
_cell.length_c   1.000
_cell.angle_alpha   90.00
_cell.angle_beta   90.00
_cell.angle_gamma   90.00
#
_symmetry.space_group_name_H-M   'P 1'
#
loop_
_entity.id
_entity.type
_entity.pdbx_description
1 polymer ?
#
loop_
_entity_poly.entity_id
_entity_poly.type
_entity_poly.pdbx_seq_one_letter_code
_entity_poly.pdbx_strand_id
1 'polypeptide(L)'
;MGIFGRRIDIKDATKTTYSDEDLRKLDLNYRNEFQIDREKRIYTPFRKEMPRAWQSQIRDMAFEKILDDRIFSFRHLLVIPNPYGASVQTAMLLFNTPKEYRVRYRILGKSEGTDFVGETCMTTRHRVPVLGLYKGYTNKLILELIDSDGEVYQRRDLRIYTRDIPLGQQNIVTKVEHSDASCFPFILVNGLRFKPVAFDQNGEVRYSLQIKTDQTGMIPLENGRFLYVDATVNRVGSNRQKRACQYHEIDYMGRVYQTYLLDYPIGRYAAQKEDSLFLLTSSAEGYADDCIIELDRSSGEIRKKCMLEALIGDKYKTNGNWIVASGMQYVQGQLILTMRRYHTVISIDWEKQSVNWVLAPESIWRGTVLEDKLLVSDSQDRMDGYMPESPDIYVQEDGHLRIRLYCIQNKGNVPAEGAVSDDDSRIDFYEIDPEKHTFHKRRSVAVVKSQRDAGCVYRDTEDRILSLSGMLMRRTENLRACIEELDGQTGRMINRLRLCKR
;
A
#
# COMPACT_ATOMS: atom_id res chain seq x y z
N MET A 1 -27.32 12.55 -31.58
CA MET A 1 -26.66 11.22 -31.68
C MET A 1 -26.04 10.94 -30.33
N GLY A 2 -26.48 9.83 -29.67
CA GLY A 2 -26.01 9.55 -28.33
C GLY A 2 -24.52 9.25 -28.31
N ILE A 3 -23.87 9.62 -27.20
CA ILE A 3 -22.46 9.46 -26.89
C ILE A 3 -21.96 8.02 -27.05
N PHE A 4 -22.86 7.05 -27.01
CA PHE A 4 -22.63 5.67 -27.39
C PHE A 4 -23.04 5.49 -28.86
N GLY A 5 -22.12 5.22 -29.74
CA GLY A 5 -22.40 4.92 -31.16
C GLY A 5 -23.30 3.70 -31.40
N ARG A 6 -23.58 2.95 -30.36
CA ARG A 6 -24.72 2.02 -30.20
C ARG A 6 -25.33 2.30 -28.82
N ARG A 7 -26.64 2.60 -28.80
CA ARG A 7 -27.44 2.40 -27.58
C ARG A 7 -27.15 1.00 -27.07
N ILE A 8 -26.91 0.87 -25.75
CA ILE A 8 -27.05 -0.41 -25.08
C ILE A 8 -28.45 -0.88 -25.46
N ASP A 9 -28.54 -1.93 -26.24
CA ASP A 9 -29.84 -2.38 -26.75
C ASP A 9 -30.72 -2.69 -25.52
N ILE A 10 -31.95 -2.20 -25.52
CA ILE A 10 -32.91 -2.43 -24.43
C ILE A 10 -33.09 -3.93 -24.17
N LYS A 11 -32.85 -4.76 -25.18
CA LYS A 11 -32.79 -6.24 -25.03
C LYS A 11 -31.71 -6.69 -24.05
N ASP A 12 -30.67 -5.90 -23.85
CA ASP A 12 -29.63 -6.14 -22.84
C ASP A 12 -29.97 -5.60 -21.46
N ALA A 13 -31.11 -4.92 -21.28
CA ALA A 13 -31.57 -4.46 -19.96
C ALA A 13 -31.80 -5.59 -18.95
N THR A 14 -31.92 -6.81 -19.40
CA THR A 14 -31.95 -8.03 -18.56
C THR A 14 -30.55 -8.56 -18.25
N LYS A 15 -29.52 -8.08 -18.93
CA LYS A 15 -28.14 -8.48 -18.72
C LYS A 15 -27.61 -7.86 -17.43
N THR A 16 -27.31 -8.69 -16.46
CA THR A 16 -26.81 -8.26 -15.14
C THR A 16 -25.29 -8.24 -15.03
N THR A 17 -24.58 -8.69 -16.08
CA THR A 17 -23.10 -8.77 -16.09
C THR A 17 -22.59 -8.33 -17.45
N TYR A 18 -21.63 -7.40 -17.45
CA TYR A 18 -20.91 -6.96 -18.64
C TYR A 18 -19.49 -7.59 -18.64
N SER A 19 -19.06 -8.03 -19.84
CA SER A 19 -17.73 -8.57 -20.03
C SER A 19 -16.69 -7.46 -20.20
N ASP A 20 -15.40 -7.80 -20.10
CA ASP A 20 -14.31 -6.88 -20.43
C ASP A 20 -14.40 -6.37 -21.88
N GLU A 21 -14.96 -7.17 -22.79
CA GLU A 21 -15.17 -6.76 -24.17
C GLU A 21 -16.26 -5.69 -24.30
N ASP A 22 -17.35 -5.82 -23.55
CA ASP A 22 -18.42 -4.81 -23.53
C ASP A 22 -17.87 -3.49 -22.95
N LEU A 23 -17.09 -3.52 -21.88
CA LEU A 23 -16.44 -2.35 -21.30
C LEU A 23 -15.44 -1.71 -22.28
N ARG A 24 -14.66 -2.51 -23.02
CA ARG A 24 -13.75 -1.98 -24.06
C ARG A 24 -14.50 -1.27 -25.18
N LYS A 25 -15.68 -1.73 -25.56
CA LYS A 25 -16.52 -1.05 -26.55
C LYS A 25 -17.00 0.32 -26.03
N LEU A 26 -17.36 0.42 -24.76
CA LEU A 26 -17.66 1.70 -24.11
C LEU A 26 -16.44 2.62 -24.12
N ASP A 27 -15.27 2.12 -23.70
CA ASP A 27 -14.00 2.87 -23.70
C ASP A 27 -13.67 3.43 -25.10
N LEU A 28 -13.91 2.68 -26.16
CA LEU A 28 -13.63 3.11 -27.53
C LEU A 28 -14.47 4.31 -27.96
N ASN A 29 -15.74 4.37 -27.54
CA ASN A 29 -16.62 5.50 -27.86
C ASN A 29 -16.16 6.77 -27.15
N TYR A 30 -15.78 6.69 -25.88
CA TYR A 30 -15.24 7.85 -25.14
C TYR A 30 -13.88 8.30 -25.66
N ARG A 31 -13.03 7.40 -26.12
CA ARG A 31 -11.75 7.76 -26.77
C ARG A 31 -11.94 8.72 -27.93
N ASN A 32 -12.99 8.53 -28.73
CA ASN A 32 -13.27 9.39 -29.88
C ASN A 32 -13.70 10.81 -29.46
N GLU A 33 -14.40 10.96 -28.37
CA GLU A 33 -14.81 12.25 -27.84
C GLU A 33 -13.63 13.01 -27.19
N PHE A 34 -12.79 12.32 -26.44
CA PHE A 34 -11.59 12.91 -25.83
C PHE A 34 -10.49 13.23 -26.84
N GLN A 35 -10.51 12.66 -28.01
CA GLN A 35 -9.58 13.03 -29.09
C GLN A 35 -9.74 14.48 -29.56
N ILE A 36 -10.88 15.08 -29.37
CA ILE A 36 -11.15 16.49 -29.73
C ILE A 36 -10.46 17.48 -28.78
N ASP A 37 -10.18 17.06 -27.55
CA ASP A 37 -9.47 17.87 -26.53
C ASP A 37 -7.93 17.78 -26.60
N ARG A 38 -7.39 17.28 -27.71
CA ARG A 38 -5.93 17.10 -27.95
C ARG A 38 -5.13 18.38 -27.90
N GLU A 39 -5.72 19.51 -28.17
CA GLU A 39 -5.03 20.80 -28.11
C GLU A 39 -4.58 21.17 -26.72
N LYS A 40 -5.17 20.60 -25.68
CA LYS A 40 -4.72 20.77 -24.29
C LYS A 40 -3.62 19.82 -23.84
N ARG A 41 -3.22 18.88 -24.71
CA ARG A 41 -1.93 18.23 -24.73
C ARG A 41 -1.44 17.39 -23.60
N ILE A 42 -2.25 16.74 -22.89
CA ILE A 42 -1.71 15.82 -21.90
C ILE A 42 -1.52 14.41 -22.45
N TYR A 43 -2.08 14.09 -23.63
CA TYR A 43 -2.10 12.73 -24.16
C TYR A 43 -1.89 12.67 -25.67
N THR A 44 -0.93 11.85 -26.09
CA THR A 44 -0.80 11.40 -27.48
C THR A 44 -1.58 10.10 -27.66
N PRO A 45 -2.69 10.10 -28.37
CA PRO A 45 -3.62 8.96 -28.44
C PRO A 45 -3.10 7.76 -29.22
N PHE A 46 -2.00 7.87 -29.91
CA PHE A 46 -1.46 6.83 -30.78
C PHE A 46 -0.30 6.03 -30.21
N ARG A 47 0.08 6.23 -28.96
CA ARG A 47 1.00 5.32 -28.31
C ARG A 47 0.21 4.16 -27.73
N LYS A 48 0.76 2.97 -27.85
CA LYS A 48 0.17 1.65 -27.52
C LYS A 48 -0.55 1.56 -26.18
N GLU A 49 -0.37 2.53 -25.28
CA GLU A 49 -0.93 2.49 -23.95
C GLU A 49 -1.43 3.89 -23.57
N MET A 50 -2.74 4.02 -23.50
CA MET A 50 -3.38 5.19 -22.92
C MET A 50 -3.02 5.26 -21.44
N PRO A 51 -2.68 6.44 -20.88
CA PRO A 51 -2.41 6.59 -19.44
C PRO A 51 -3.52 5.99 -18.59
N ARG A 52 -3.16 5.25 -17.54
CA ARG A 52 -4.14 4.54 -16.69
C ARG A 52 -5.16 5.45 -16.02
N ALA A 53 -4.73 6.65 -15.61
CA ALA A 53 -5.65 7.63 -15.05
C ALA A 53 -6.78 7.99 -16.03
N TRP A 54 -6.44 8.13 -17.30
CA TRP A 54 -7.41 8.41 -18.34
C TRP A 54 -8.35 7.25 -18.61
N GLN A 55 -7.82 6.03 -18.67
CA GLN A 55 -8.64 4.83 -18.79
C GLN A 55 -9.65 4.74 -17.62
N SER A 56 -9.22 5.07 -16.41
CA SER A 56 -10.09 5.09 -15.24
C SER A 56 -11.18 6.16 -15.35
N GLN A 57 -10.81 7.36 -15.78
CA GLN A 57 -11.77 8.46 -15.99
C GLN A 57 -12.83 8.12 -17.06
N ILE A 58 -12.41 7.53 -18.17
CA ILE A 58 -13.34 7.08 -19.22
C ILE A 58 -14.34 6.06 -18.67
N ARG A 59 -13.87 5.11 -17.86
CA ARG A 59 -14.76 4.13 -17.23
C ARG A 59 -15.71 4.75 -16.24
N ASP A 60 -15.24 5.71 -15.44
CA ASP A 60 -16.13 6.46 -14.55
C ASP A 60 -17.23 7.20 -15.31
N MET A 61 -16.89 7.85 -16.41
CA MET A 61 -17.89 8.52 -17.26
C MET A 61 -18.90 7.53 -17.84
N ALA A 62 -18.44 6.32 -18.22
CA ALA A 62 -19.34 5.28 -18.67
C ALA A 62 -20.28 4.82 -17.55
N PHE A 63 -19.80 4.68 -16.32
CA PHE A 63 -20.61 4.29 -15.16
C PHE A 63 -21.66 5.39 -14.84
N GLU A 64 -21.26 6.65 -14.87
CA GLU A 64 -22.19 7.76 -14.66
C GLU A 64 -23.29 7.78 -15.72
N LYS A 65 -22.93 7.59 -16.99
CA LYS A 65 -23.89 7.51 -18.09
C LYS A 65 -24.91 6.38 -17.90
N ILE A 66 -24.44 5.20 -17.47
CA ILE A 66 -25.30 4.04 -17.17
C ILE A 66 -26.29 4.40 -16.04
N LEU A 67 -25.85 5.12 -15.01
CA LEU A 67 -26.71 5.56 -13.93
C LEU A 67 -27.70 6.66 -14.37
N ASP A 68 -27.30 7.56 -15.28
CA ASP A 68 -28.20 8.61 -15.85
C ASP A 68 -29.33 8.00 -16.65
N ASP A 69 -29.07 6.93 -17.37
CA ASP A 69 -30.10 6.24 -18.17
C ASP A 69 -31.15 5.54 -17.29
N ARG A 70 -30.91 5.37 -15.98
CA ARG A 70 -31.85 4.82 -14.96
C ARG A 70 -32.50 3.48 -15.33
N ILE A 71 -31.81 2.67 -16.14
CA ILE A 71 -32.30 1.37 -16.60
C ILE A 71 -32.21 0.30 -15.49
N PHE A 72 -31.18 0.43 -14.64
CA PHE A 72 -30.90 -0.55 -13.62
C PHE A 72 -31.48 -0.16 -12.26
N SER A 73 -32.11 -1.10 -11.58
CA SER A 73 -32.70 -0.98 -10.25
C SER A 73 -32.08 -2.02 -9.32
N PHE A 74 -32.39 -1.95 -8.03
CA PHE A 74 -31.94 -2.97 -7.08
C PHE A 74 -32.36 -4.38 -7.45
N ARG A 75 -33.54 -4.56 -8.09
CA ARG A 75 -34.00 -5.87 -8.58
C ARG A 75 -33.28 -6.34 -9.83
N HIS A 76 -32.84 -5.43 -10.69
CA HIS A 76 -32.15 -5.67 -11.95
C HIS A 76 -30.88 -4.84 -12.01
N LEU A 77 -29.95 -5.09 -11.10
CA LEU A 77 -28.70 -4.35 -11.03
C LEU A 77 -27.70 -4.85 -12.09
N LEU A 78 -26.83 -3.94 -12.51
CA LEU A 78 -25.71 -4.26 -13.39
C LEU A 78 -24.50 -4.69 -12.55
N VAL A 79 -23.87 -5.82 -12.91
CA VAL A 79 -22.61 -6.28 -12.32
C VAL A 79 -21.49 -6.13 -13.34
N ILE A 80 -20.45 -5.40 -13.00
CA ILE A 80 -19.26 -5.21 -13.83
C ILE A 80 -18.07 -5.84 -13.10
N PRO A 81 -17.66 -7.06 -13.46
CA PRO A 81 -16.46 -7.68 -12.89
C PRO A 81 -15.21 -6.94 -13.33
N ASN A 82 -14.21 -6.82 -12.44
CA ASN A 82 -12.92 -6.18 -12.74
C ASN A 82 -13.07 -4.81 -13.42
N PRO A 83 -13.76 -3.84 -12.81
CA PRO A 83 -14.25 -2.63 -13.49
C PRO A 83 -13.14 -1.77 -14.08
N TYR A 84 -11.95 -1.77 -13.49
CA TYR A 84 -10.81 -1.00 -13.97
C TYR A 84 -9.70 -1.86 -14.62
N GLY A 85 -9.96 -3.17 -14.82
CA GLY A 85 -8.99 -4.06 -15.46
C GLY A 85 -7.74 -4.36 -14.62
N ALA A 86 -7.78 -4.04 -13.32
CA ALA A 86 -6.61 -4.13 -12.44
C ALA A 86 -6.71 -5.23 -11.37
N SER A 87 -7.93 -5.70 -11.02
CA SER A 87 -8.11 -6.78 -10.06
C SER A 87 -9.34 -7.64 -10.43
N VAL A 88 -9.11 -8.92 -10.67
CA VAL A 88 -10.18 -9.87 -11.01
C VAL A 88 -11.09 -10.21 -9.84
N GLN A 89 -10.67 -9.90 -8.63
CA GLN A 89 -11.39 -10.18 -7.40
C GLN A 89 -12.22 -8.99 -6.93
N THR A 90 -12.54 -8.09 -7.86
CA THR A 90 -13.39 -6.93 -7.64
C THR A 90 -14.56 -6.91 -8.61
N ALA A 91 -15.64 -6.27 -8.22
CA ALA A 91 -16.77 -5.96 -9.09
C ALA A 91 -17.37 -4.60 -8.73
N MET A 92 -18.00 -3.94 -9.70
CA MET A 92 -18.83 -2.76 -9.49
C MET A 92 -20.29 -3.13 -9.70
N LEU A 93 -21.15 -2.76 -8.75
CA LEU A 93 -22.59 -2.88 -8.92
C LEU A 93 -23.16 -1.51 -9.20
N LEU A 94 -23.94 -1.38 -10.28
CA LEU A 94 -24.59 -0.12 -10.68
C LEU A 94 -26.10 -0.27 -10.69
N PHE A 95 -26.80 0.62 -10.01
CA PHE A 95 -28.26 0.71 -10.04
C PHE A 95 -28.76 2.02 -9.41
N ASN A 96 -30.02 2.32 -9.62
CA ASN A 96 -30.70 3.45 -9.01
C ASN A 96 -31.81 3.01 -8.07
N THR A 97 -32.12 3.84 -7.07
CA THR A 97 -33.28 3.70 -6.19
C THR A 97 -34.11 4.99 -6.18
N PRO A 98 -35.42 4.90 -5.92
CA PRO A 98 -36.28 6.08 -5.86
C PRO A 98 -36.04 6.96 -4.62
N LYS A 99 -35.52 6.41 -3.55
CA LYS A 99 -35.13 7.10 -2.32
C LYS A 99 -33.66 6.81 -2.00
N GLU A 100 -33.08 7.58 -1.10
CA GLU A 100 -31.74 7.35 -0.62
C GLU A 100 -31.67 6.12 0.26
N TYR A 101 -30.69 5.27 0.00
CA TYR A 101 -30.32 4.10 0.81
C TYR A 101 -28.82 3.99 0.85
N ARG A 102 -28.28 3.38 1.88
CA ARG A 102 -26.94 2.81 1.83
C ARG A 102 -27.03 1.33 1.48
N VAL A 103 -26.00 0.81 0.87
CA VAL A 103 -25.93 -0.61 0.50
C VAL A 103 -24.94 -1.29 1.42
N ARG A 104 -25.38 -2.30 2.13
CA ARG A 104 -24.52 -3.26 2.79
C ARG A 104 -24.42 -4.50 1.94
N TYR A 105 -23.21 -4.98 1.70
CA TYR A 105 -23.00 -6.26 1.07
C TYR A 105 -22.17 -7.18 1.96
N ARG A 106 -22.52 -8.46 1.95
CA ARG A 106 -21.76 -9.52 2.60
C ARG A 106 -21.36 -10.55 1.55
N ILE A 107 -20.08 -10.78 1.37
CA ILE A 107 -19.55 -11.89 0.59
C ILE A 107 -19.43 -13.08 1.53
N LEU A 108 -20.14 -14.17 1.21
CA LEU A 108 -20.06 -15.39 2.01
C LEU A 108 -18.69 -16.04 1.81
N GLY A 109 -18.01 -16.31 2.91
CA GLY A 109 -16.74 -17.00 2.94
C GLY A 109 -16.84 -18.47 2.55
N LYS A 110 -15.71 -19.08 2.18
CA LYS A 110 -15.62 -20.53 1.95
C LYS A 110 -15.61 -21.32 3.26
N SER A 111 -15.28 -20.66 4.35
CA SER A 111 -15.21 -21.23 5.70
C SER A 111 -15.69 -20.23 6.74
N GLU A 112 -15.99 -20.70 7.92
CA GLU A 112 -16.42 -19.87 9.05
C GLU A 112 -15.40 -18.76 9.34
N GLY A 113 -15.92 -17.57 9.68
CA GLY A 113 -15.10 -16.39 9.99
C GLY A 113 -14.42 -15.71 8.80
N THR A 114 -14.69 -16.15 7.55
CA THR A 114 -14.11 -15.55 6.34
C THR A 114 -15.10 -14.75 5.50
N ASP A 115 -16.27 -14.45 6.02
CA ASP A 115 -17.19 -13.51 5.43
C ASP A 115 -16.54 -12.12 5.36
N PHE A 116 -16.88 -11.39 4.31
CA PHE A 116 -16.45 -9.99 4.19
C PHE A 116 -17.66 -9.09 4.01
N VAL A 117 -17.71 -8.02 4.79
CA VAL A 117 -18.81 -7.04 4.76
C VAL A 117 -18.26 -5.71 4.31
N GLY A 118 -18.95 -5.07 3.37
CA GLY A 118 -18.71 -3.69 2.96
C GLY A 118 -19.99 -2.89 2.95
N GLU A 119 -19.88 -1.58 3.10
CA GLU A 119 -21.02 -0.66 3.16
C GLU A 119 -20.73 0.61 2.38
N THR A 120 -21.78 1.26 1.82
CA THR A 120 -21.68 2.50 1.05
C THR A 120 -22.37 3.65 1.78
N CYS A 121 -22.16 4.88 1.30
CA CYS A 121 -22.91 6.04 1.77
C CYS A 121 -24.37 6.02 1.28
N MET A 122 -25.23 6.82 1.93
CA MET A 122 -26.60 7.09 1.50
C MET A 122 -26.61 7.78 0.14
N THR A 123 -27.37 7.23 -0.81
CA THR A 123 -27.54 7.81 -2.15
C THR A 123 -28.73 7.18 -2.88
N THR A 124 -29.17 7.82 -3.96
CA THR A 124 -30.12 7.24 -4.93
C THR A 124 -29.40 6.64 -6.15
N ARG A 125 -28.10 6.96 -6.34
CA ARG A 125 -27.25 6.52 -7.46
C ARG A 125 -26.16 5.62 -6.92
N HIS A 126 -26.33 4.33 -7.04
CA HIS A 126 -25.46 3.37 -6.38
C HIS A 126 -24.33 2.93 -7.28
N ARG A 127 -23.09 3.24 -6.87
CA ARG A 127 -21.85 2.66 -7.35
C ARG A 127 -21.23 1.86 -6.20
N VAL A 128 -21.55 0.57 -6.14
CA VAL A 128 -21.13 -0.27 -5.01
C VAL A 128 -19.84 -1.00 -5.38
N PRO A 129 -18.69 -0.62 -4.77
CA PRO A 129 -17.42 -1.30 -4.99
C PRO A 129 -17.40 -2.59 -4.16
N VAL A 130 -17.40 -3.73 -4.83
CA VAL A 130 -17.28 -5.04 -4.21
C VAL A 130 -15.83 -5.48 -4.25
N LEU A 131 -15.23 -5.68 -3.09
CA LEU A 131 -13.85 -6.15 -2.89
C LEU A 131 -13.84 -7.52 -2.22
N GLY A 132 -12.77 -8.28 -2.37
CA GLY A 132 -12.58 -9.50 -1.61
C GLY A 132 -13.27 -10.73 -2.19
N LEU A 133 -13.57 -10.77 -3.48
CA LEU A 133 -14.08 -11.95 -4.16
C LEU A 133 -12.99 -13.04 -4.25
N TYR A 134 -13.37 -14.31 -4.18
CA TYR A 134 -12.48 -15.43 -4.50
C TYR A 134 -12.31 -15.53 -6.02
N LYS A 135 -11.11 -15.82 -6.49
CA LYS A 135 -10.82 -16.02 -7.92
C LYS A 135 -11.28 -17.42 -8.38
N GLY A 136 -11.63 -17.55 -9.67
CA GLY A 136 -12.06 -18.82 -10.24
C GLY A 136 -13.25 -19.44 -9.52
N TYR A 137 -14.14 -18.61 -8.99
CA TYR A 137 -15.18 -19.05 -8.09
C TYR A 137 -16.51 -18.31 -8.31
N THR A 138 -17.61 -18.97 -8.05
CA THR A 138 -18.94 -18.34 -8.01
C THR A 138 -19.21 -17.83 -6.61
N ASN A 139 -18.86 -16.57 -6.37
CA ASN A 139 -19.03 -15.90 -5.10
C ASN A 139 -20.52 -15.65 -4.83
N LYS A 140 -20.96 -15.93 -3.61
CA LYS A 140 -22.31 -15.63 -3.14
C LYS A 140 -22.26 -14.36 -2.30
N LEU A 141 -23.14 -13.42 -2.62
CA LEU A 141 -23.26 -12.14 -1.92
C LEU A 141 -24.68 -11.97 -1.42
N ILE A 142 -24.82 -11.39 -0.25
CA ILE A 142 -26.07 -10.88 0.29
C ILE A 142 -26.00 -9.36 0.18
N LEU A 143 -26.97 -8.74 -0.49
CA LEU A 143 -27.09 -7.29 -0.60
C LEU A 143 -28.30 -6.82 0.20
N GLU A 144 -28.13 -5.75 0.96
CA GLU A 144 -29.17 -5.12 1.75
C GLU A 144 -29.22 -3.62 1.44
N LEU A 145 -30.43 -3.11 1.18
CA LEU A 145 -30.69 -1.67 1.20
C LEU A 145 -31.06 -1.28 2.61
N ILE A 146 -30.34 -0.33 3.17
CA ILE A 146 -30.54 0.18 4.53
C ILE A 146 -31.01 1.61 4.43
N ASP A 147 -32.12 1.90 5.09
CA ASP A 147 -32.72 3.25 5.12
C ASP A 147 -32.02 4.18 6.13
N SER A 148 -32.55 5.40 6.27
CA SER A 148 -32.05 6.41 7.21
C SER A 148 -32.11 6.00 8.68
N ASP A 149 -33.05 5.09 9.02
CA ASP A 149 -33.30 4.64 10.39
C ASP A 149 -32.38 3.44 10.75
N GLY A 150 -31.62 2.95 9.76
CA GLY A 150 -30.72 1.82 9.90
C GLY A 150 -31.41 0.46 9.68
N GLU A 151 -32.68 0.45 9.27
CA GLU A 151 -33.45 -0.75 9.03
C GLU A 151 -33.24 -1.29 7.62
N VAL A 152 -33.32 -2.63 7.49
CA VAL A 152 -33.19 -3.29 6.19
C VAL A 152 -34.50 -3.17 5.43
N TYR A 153 -34.52 -2.28 4.44
CA TYR A 153 -35.68 -2.07 3.57
C TYR A 153 -35.90 -3.22 2.58
N GLN A 154 -34.80 -3.70 1.97
CA GLN A 154 -34.85 -4.78 0.98
C GLN A 154 -33.56 -5.59 1.01
N ARG A 155 -33.68 -6.90 0.80
CA ARG A 155 -32.56 -7.84 0.72
C ARG A 155 -32.60 -8.63 -0.59
N ARG A 156 -31.42 -8.98 -1.09
CA ARG A 156 -31.24 -9.76 -2.30
C ARG A 156 -29.97 -10.62 -2.23
N ASP A 157 -30.08 -11.86 -2.73
CA ASP A 157 -28.93 -12.73 -2.98
C ASP A 157 -28.40 -12.49 -4.40
N LEU A 158 -27.09 -12.46 -4.54
CA LEU A 158 -26.40 -12.26 -5.81
C LEU A 158 -25.26 -13.29 -5.95
N ARG A 159 -25.03 -13.74 -7.19
CA ARG A 159 -23.89 -14.59 -7.51
C ARG A 159 -23.00 -13.89 -8.52
N ILE A 160 -21.69 -13.80 -8.21
CA ILE A 160 -20.69 -13.21 -9.10
C ILE A 160 -19.63 -14.26 -9.39
N TYR A 161 -19.50 -14.64 -10.65
CA TYR A 161 -18.39 -15.48 -11.11
C TYR A 161 -17.17 -14.62 -11.41
N THR A 162 -16.03 -15.01 -10.86
CA THR A 162 -14.72 -14.39 -11.16
C THR A 162 -13.87 -15.34 -11.96
N ARG A 163 -13.12 -14.81 -12.94
CA ARG A 163 -12.22 -15.62 -13.77
C ARG A 163 -11.07 -16.17 -12.93
N ASP A 164 -10.65 -17.40 -13.24
CA ASP A 164 -9.36 -17.92 -12.77
C ASP A 164 -8.26 -17.40 -13.68
N ILE A 165 -7.62 -16.32 -13.29
CA ILE A 165 -6.43 -15.81 -13.97
C ILE A 165 -5.22 -16.38 -13.25
N PRO A 166 -4.29 -17.01 -13.99
CA PRO A 166 -3.01 -17.38 -13.42
C PRO A 166 -2.36 -16.15 -12.82
N LEU A 167 -2.22 -16.13 -11.52
CA LEU A 167 -1.63 -15.01 -10.81
C LEU A 167 -0.11 -14.90 -11.09
N GLY A 168 0.41 -15.67 -12.03
CA GLY A 168 1.81 -15.77 -12.35
C GLY A 168 2.59 -16.55 -11.29
N GLN A 169 3.87 -16.31 -11.16
CA GLN A 169 4.67 -16.89 -10.08
C GLN A 169 4.29 -16.24 -8.75
N GLN A 170 3.33 -16.82 -8.06
CA GLN A 170 2.81 -16.25 -6.82
C GLN A 170 3.17 -17.07 -5.62
N ASN A 171 3.22 -16.34 -4.53
CA ASN A 171 3.26 -16.95 -3.24
C ASN A 171 1.91 -17.55 -2.91
N ILE A 172 1.95 -18.70 -2.31
CA ILE A 172 0.79 -19.37 -1.76
C ILE A 172 1.00 -19.55 -0.27
N VAL A 173 -0.07 -19.49 0.48
CA VAL A 173 -0.04 -19.93 1.87
C VAL A 173 0.09 -21.44 1.89
N THR A 174 1.14 -21.92 2.54
CA THR A 174 1.42 -23.36 2.64
C THR A 174 1.05 -23.92 3.99
N LYS A 175 0.95 -23.07 5.00
CA LYS A 175 0.58 -23.46 6.35
C LYS A 175 -0.09 -22.30 7.06
N VAL A 176 -1.18 -22.59 7.74
CA VAL A 176 -1.92 -21.66 8.59
C VAL A 176 -1.90 -22.23 10.00
N GLU A 177 -1.60 -21.38 10.97
CA GLU A 177 -1.61 -21.72 12.40
C GLU A 177 -2.43 -20.65 13.13
N HIS A 178 -3.48 -21.04 13.83
CA HIS A 178 -4.32 -20.15 14.60
C HIS A 178 -4.28 -20.53 16.08
N SER A 179 -4.26 -19.52 16.96
CA SER A 179 -4.54 -19.69 18.39
C SER A 179 -5.84 -18.99 18.80
N ASP A 180 -6.32 -18.04 17.97
CA ASP A 180 -7.53 -17.26 18.19
C ASP A 180 -8.03 -16.70 16.85
N ALA A 181 -9.22 -16.07 16.83
CA ALA A 181 -9.75 -15.41 15.64
C ALA A 181 -8.92 -14.19 15.26
N SER A 182 -8.59 -14.07 13.97
CA SER A 182 -7.94 -12.88 13.42
C SER A 182 -8.88 -11.68 13.45
N CYS A 183 -8.38 -10.52 13.82
CA CYS A 183 -9.13 -9.27 13.68
C CYS A 183 -9.04 -8.66 12.29
N PHE A 184 -8.14 -9.18 11.45
CA PHE A 184 -7.95 -8.70 10.08
C PHE A 184 -8.77 -9.55 9.10
N PRO A 185 -9.77 -8.98 8.42
CA PRO A 185 -10.52 -9.71 7.39
C PRO A 185 -9.63 -10.09 6.21
N PHE A 186 -8.66 -9.23 5.88
CA PHE A 186 -7.65 -9.48 4.86
C PHE A 186 -6.29 -8.94 5.29
N ILE A 187 -5.24 -9.69 4.97
CA ILE A 187 -3.85 -9.27 5.13
C ILE A 187 -3.26 -9.06 3.76
N LEU A 188 -2.97 -7.79 3.42
CA LEU A 188 -2.38 -7.41 2.15
C LEU A 188 -0.86 -7.56 2.23
N VAL A 189 -0.31 -8.37 1.36
CA VAL A 189 1.12 -8.59 1.23
C VAL A 189 1.64 -7.96 -0.04
N ASN A 190 2.67 -7.20 0.14
CA ASN A 190 3.28 -6.40 -0.87
C ASN A 190 4.79 -6.67 -0.87
N GLY A 191 5.37 -7.05 -1.97
CA GLY A 191 6.77 -7.45 -2.04
C GLY A 191 7.50 -6.89 -3.25
N LEU A 192 8.83 -6.89 -3.16
CA LEU A 192 9.68 -6.50 -4.29
C LEU A 192 9.39 -7.36 -5.51
N ARG A 193 8.98 -6.71 -6.61
CA ARG A 193 8.71 -7.34 -7.91
C ARG A 193 7.51 -8.29 -7.95
N PHE A 194 6.69 -8.29 -6.91
CA PHE A 194 5.44 -9.03 -6.88
C PHE A 194 4.25 -8.09 -7.00
N LYS A 195 3.20 -8.62 -7.60
CA LYS A 195 1.91 -7.97 -7.56
C LYS A 195 1.35 -8.11 -6.15
N PRO A 196 0.77 -7.06 -5.57
CA PRO A 196 0.13 -7.14 -4.25
C PRO A 196 -0.94 -8.21 -4.22
N VAL A 197 -0.99 -8.96 -3.13
CA VAL A 197 -1.95 -10.05 -2.89
C VAL A 197 -2.47 -9.95 -1.47
N ALA A 198 -3.78 -10.05 -1.28
CA ALA A 198 -4.35 -10.17 0.06
C ALA A 198 -4.87 -11.59 0.31
N PHE A 199 -4.64 -12.06 1.52
CA PHE A 199 -5.12 -13.34 2.03
C PHE A 199 -6.12 -13.12 3.14
N ASP A 200 -7.13 -14.00 3.25
CA ASP A 200 -7.92 -14.11 4.46
C ASP A 200 -7.19 -14.94 5.54
N GLN A 201 -7.77 -15.03 6.72
CA GLN A 201 -7.16 -15.74 7.85
C GLN A 201 -6.86 -17.23 7.57
N ASN A 202 -7.51 -17.82 6.58
CA ASN A 202 -7.27 -19.21 6.16
C ASN A 202 -6.31 -19.33 4.97
N GLY A 203 -5.72 -18.20 4.54
CA GLY A 203 -4.75 -18.15 3.47
C GLY A 203 -5.32 -18.19 2.05
N GLU A 204 -6.64 -18.07 1.90
CA GLU A 204 -7.27 -17.94 0.60
C GLU A 204 -7.03 -16.55 0.00
N VAL A 205 -6.76 -16.50 -1.30
CA VAL A 205 -6.52 -15.22 -1.98
C VAL A 205 -7.83 -14.48 -2.21
N ARG A 206 -7.96 -13.31 -1.60
CA ARG A 206 -9.16 -12.45 -1.67
C ARG A 206 -8.95 -11.18 -2.51
N TYR A 207 -7.72 -10.85 -2.83
CA TYR A 207 -7.39 -9.70 -3.66
C TYR A 207 -6.05 -9.91 -4.37
N SER A 208 -5.93 -9.35 -5.58
CA SER A 208 -4.65 -9.27 -6.28
C SER A 208 -4.66 -8.12 -7.25
N LEU A 209 -3.66 -7.23 -7.15
CA LEU A 209 -3.48 -6.15 -8.11
C LEU A 209 -2.65 -6.62 -9.30
N GLN A 210 -3.17 -6.47 -10.52
CA GLN A 210 -2.54 -6.99 -11.74
C GLN A 210 -1.57 -6.01 -12.42
N ILE A 211 -1.40 -4.81 -11.89
CA ILE A 211 -0.42 -3.84 -12.37
C ILE A 211 0.98 -4.31 -11.96
N LYS A 212 1.93 -4.27 -12.90
CA LYS A 212 3.30 -4.71 -12.65
C LYS A 212 4.09 -3.63 -11.90
N THR A 213 4.77 -4.04 -10.85
CA THR A 213 5.75 -3.19 -10.15
C THR A 213 7.13 -3.83 -10.16
N ASP A 214 8.19 -3.06 -9.92
CA ASP A 214 9.56 -3.58 -9.87
C ASP A 214 10.30 -3.32 -8.55
N GLN A 215 9.86 -2.41 -7.70
CA GLN A 215 10.64 -2.06 -6.51
C GLN A 215 9.85 -1.85 -5.24
N THR A 216 8.75 -1.13 -5.31
CA THR A 216 7.98 -0.72 -4.14
C THR A 216 6.62 -1.34 -4.16
N GLY A 217 6.08 -1.38 -3.04
CA GLY A 217 4.75 -1.80 -2.86
C GLY A 217 3.70 -0.70 -2.93
N MET A 218 2.58 -1.01 -2.30
CA MET A 218 1.50 -0.06 -2.07
C MET A 218 1.87 0.78 -0.84
N ILE A 219 1.91 2.09 -1.00
CA ILE A 219 2.13 3.04 0.10
C ILE A 219 0.76 3.64 0.43
N PRO A 220 0.17 3.33 1.60
CA PRO A 220 -1.16 3.81 1.94
C PRO A 220 -1.17 5.33 2.09
N LEU A 221 -2.30 5.94 1.70
CA LEU A 221 -2.63 7.34 1.86
C LEU A 221 -3.83 7.49 2.80
N GLU A 222 -3.94 8.64 3.48
CA GLU A 222 -4.98 8.89 4.49
C GLU A 222 -6.41 8.77 3.96
N ASN A 223 -6.62 8.98 2.66
CA ASN A 223 -7.95 8.92 2.02
C ASN A 223 -8.39 7.52 1.56
N GLY A 224 -7.75 6.46 2.06
CA GLY A 224 -8.05 5.07 1.67
C GLY A 224 -7.52 4.68 0.29
N ARG A 225 -6.73 5.54 -0.35
CA ARG A 225 -5.97 5.24 -1.57
C ARG A 225 -4.55 4.86 -1.23
N PHE A 226 -3.75 4.58 -2.22
CA PHE A 226 -2.32 4.31 -2.06
C PHE A 226 -1.52 4.78 -3.26
N LEU A 227 -0.26 5.08 -3.04
CA LEU A 227 0.70 5.26 -4.11
C LEU A 227 1.22 3.91 -4.58
N TYR A 228 1.33 3.74 -5.89
CA TYR A 228 1.79 2.52 -6.52
C TYR A 228 2.73 2.80 -7.67
N VAL A 229 3.88 2.16 -7.67
CA VAL A 229 4.88 2.32 -8.74
C VAL A 229 4.53 1.44 -9.92
N ASP A 230 4.26 2.03 -11.07
CA ASP A 230 4.08 1.29 -12.32
C ASP A 230 5.44 1.08 -13.01
N ALA A 231 5.86 -0.16 -13.10
CA ALA A 231 7.12 -0.55 -13.73
C ALA A 231 7.00 -0.80 -15.24
N THR A 232 5.83 -0.62 -15.82
CA THR A 232 5.60 -0.90 -17.26
C THR A 232 6.03 0.23 -18.16
N VAL A 233 6.01 1.46 -17.65
CA VAL A 233 6.27 2.69 -18.41
C VAL A 233 7.24 3.61 -17.68
N ASN A 234 7.83 4.56 -18.42
CA ASN A 234 8.65 5.64 -17.89
C ASN A 234 9.75 5.15 -16.92
N ARG A 235 10.81 4.63 -17.50
CA ARG A 235 11.98 4.16 -16.74
C ARG A 235 13.18 4.97 -17.13
N VAL A 236 13.88 5.51 -16.12
CA VAL A 236 15.10 6.29 -16.26
C VAL A 236 16.32 5.52 -15.76
N GLY A 237 17.51 5.89 -16.23
CA GLY A 237 18.78 5.27 -15.89
C GLY A 237 19.41 4.50 -17.04
N SER A 238 20.61 3.96 -16.83
CA SER A 238 21.37 3.22 -17.84
C SER A 238 20.68 1.90 -18.21
N ASN A 239 21.03 1.33 -19.37
CA ASN A 239 20.38 0.13 -19.93
C ASN A 239 20.33 -1.09 -18.99
N ARG A 240 21.22 -1.18 -18.00
CA ARG A 240 21.25 -2.29 -17.03
C ARG A 240 20.53 -2.01 -15.71
N GLN A 241 20.23 -0.74 -15.41
CA GLN A 241 19.64 -0.31 -14.13
C GLN A 241 18.46 0.66 -14.30
N LYS A 242 17.66 0.46 -15.33
CA LYS A 242 16.45 1.27 -15.50
C LYS A 242 15.50 1.07 -14.32
N ARG A 243 15.17 2.16 -13.65
CA ARG A 243 14.21 2.20 -12.54
C ARG A 243 12.96 2.97 -12.94
N ALA A 244 11.83 2.64 -12.32
CA ALA A 244 10.59 3.38 -12.52
C ALA A 244 10.72 4.81 -11.99
N CYS A 245 10.07 5.75 -12.67
CA CYS A 245 9.99 7.15 -12.28
C CYS A 245 8.55 7.66 -12.21
N GLN A 246 7.57 6.74 -12.10
CA GLN A 246 6.17 7.06 -12.13
C GLN A 246 5.41 6.41 -10.99
N TYR A 247 4.67 7.22 -10.21
CA TYR A 247 3.67 6.77 -9.25
C TYR A 247 2.26 6.92 -9.81
N HIS A 248 1.39 5.98 -9.45
CA HIS A 248 -0.05 6.14 -9.54
C HIS A 248 -0.65 6.32 -8.14
N GLU A 249 -1.54 7.27 -7.99
CA GLU A 249 -2.50 7.27 -6.90
C GLU A 249 -3.69 6.39 -7.32
N ILE A 250 -3.94 5.32 -6.60
CA ILE A 250 -4.85 4.24 -6.99
C ILE A 250 -5.65 3.75 -5.78
N ASP A 251 -6.87 3.26 -5.98
CA ASP A 251 -7.66 2.57 -4.98
C ASP A 251 -7.62 1.03 -5.12
N TYR A 252 -8.26 0.34 -4.20
CA TYR A 252 -8.34 -1.13 -4.22
C TYR A 252 -9.18 -1.70 -5.37
N MET A 253 -10.03 -0.91 -6.00
CA MET A 253 -10.73 -1.30 -7.24
C MET A 253 -9.80 -1.27 -8.45
N GLY A 254 -8.64 -0.64 -8.31
CA GLY A 254 -7.68 -0.42 -9.40
C GLY A 254 -7.93 0.84 -10.21
N ARG A 255 -8.78 1.75 -9.70
CA ARG A 255 -9.01 3.06 -10.27
C ARG A 255 -7.80 3.96 -10.04
N VAL A 256 -7.18 4.43 -11.10
CA VAL A 256 -6.10 5.40 -11.03
C VAL A 256 -6.68 6.82 -11.05
N TYR A 257 -6.38 7.59 -10.03
CA TYR A 257 -6.85 8.97 -9.86
C TYR A 257 -5.88 9.98 -10.45
N GLN A 258 -4.61 9.80 -10.15
CA GLN A 258 -3.52 10.71 -10.53
C GLN A 258 -2.27 9.90 -10.89
N THR A 259 -1.44 10.51 -11.73
CA THR A 259 -0.13 9.97 -12.10
C THR A 259 0.93 11.03 -11.89
N TYR A 260 1.94 10.73 -11.10
CA TYR A 260 3.08 11.60 -10.83
C TYR A 260 4.31 11.07 -11.57
N LEU A 261 4.89 11.89 -12.42
CA LEU A 261 6.09 11.57 -13.19
C LEU A 261 7.26 12.37 -12.64
N LEU A 262 8.34 11.71 -12.26
CA LEU A 262 9.56 12.31 -11.76
C LEU A 262 10.69 12.21 -12.79
N ASP A 263 11.63 13.14 -12.74
CA ASP A 263 12.82 13.14 -13.62
C ASP A 263 13.83 12.05 -13.25
N TYR A 264 13.84 11.66 -11.97
CA TYR A 264 14.74 10.65 -11.41
C TYR A 264 13.99 9.43 -10.88
N PRO A 265 14.72 8.31 -10.67
CA PRO A 265 14.14 7.11 -10.14
C PRO A 265 13.44 7.32 -8.80
N ILE A 266 12.30 6.69 -8.64
CA ILE A 266 11.52 6.66 -7.42
C ILE A 266 12.19 5.77 -6.38
N GLY A 267 12.24 6.24 -5.14
CA GLY A 267 12.60 5.46 -3.96
C GLY A 267 11.47 4.54 -3.49
N ARG A 268 11.72 3.81 -2.40
CA ARG A 268 10.80 2.78 -1.90
C ARG A 268 9.76 3.31 -0.94
N TYR A 269 9.97 4.47 -0.37
CA TYR A 269 9.18 4.99 0.73
C TYR A 269 8.64 6.36 0.40
N ALA A 270 7.45 6.63 0.90
CA ALA A 270 6.80 7.93 0.85
C ALA A 270 6.05 8.16 2.16
N ALA A 271 5.80 9.42 2.46
CA ALA A 271 4.95 9.85 3.55
C ALA A 271 3.95 10.90 3.06
N GLN A 272 2.89 11.13 3.80
CA GLN A 272 1.87 12.12 3.49
C GLN A 272 1.68 13.08 4.66
N LYS A 273 1.44 14.34 4.31
CA LYS A 273 0.89 15.36 5.21
C LYS A 273 -0.20 16.11 4.42
N GLU A 274 -1.46 15.91 4.74
CA GLU A 274 -2.57 16.57 4.01
C GLU A 274 -2.43 16.39 2.49
N ASP A 275 -2.27 17.50 1.76
CA ASP A 275 -2.10 17.53 0.31
C ASP A 275 -0.62 17.50 -0.14
N SER A 276 0.32 17.29 0.77
CA SER A 276 1.74 17.11 0.45
C SER A 276 2.13 15.65 0.48
N LEU A 277 2.88 15.21 -0.55
CA LEU A 277 3.53 13.91 -0.60
C LEU A 277 5.04 14.09 -0.46
N PHE A 278 5.63 13.42 0.52
CA PHE A 278 7.08 13.32 0.67
C PHE A 278 7.56 12.04 -0.02
N LEU A 279 8.38 12.18 -1.03
CA LEU A 279 8.84 11.05 -1.85
C LEU A 279 10.35 10.94 -1.78
N LEU A 280 10.86 9.75 -1.48
CA LEU A 280 12.27 9.44 -1.71
C LEU A 280 12.54 9.33 -3.21
N THR A 281 13.64 9.92 -3.65
CA THR A 281 14.11 9.88 -5.02
C THR A 281 15.64 9.93 -5.07
N SER A 282 16.20 9.97 -6.26
CA SER A 282 17.65 10.12 -6.46
C SER A 282 18.01 11.59 -6.69
N SER A 283 19.14 12.03 -6.15
CA SER A 283 19.64 13.39 -6.34
C SER A 283 20.21 13.60 -7.74
N ALA A 284 20.84 12.56 -8.29
CA ALA A 284 21.47 12.53 -9.60
C ALA A 284 21.60 11.10 -10.14
N GLU A 285 22.06 10.97 -11.39
CA GLU A 285 22.40 9.67 -11.95
C GLU A 285 23.53 9.01 -11.13
N GLY A 286 23.38 7.72 -10.85
CA GLY A 286 24.32 6.94 -10.03
C GLY A 286 24.01 6.89 -8.54
N TYR A 287 23.05 7.68 -8.05
CA TYR A 287 22.57 7.64 -6.66
C TYR A 287 21.18 7.02 -6.55
N ALA A 288 20.77 6.67 -5.33
CA ALA A 288 19.44 6.18 -5.04
C ALA A 288 19.03 6.49 -3.60
N ASP A 289 17.76 6.90 -3.44
CA ASP A 289 17.14 7.17 -2.14
C ASP A 289 17.90 8.21 -1.29
N ASP A 290 18.60 9.16 -1.92
CA ASP A 290 19.45 10.15 -1.26
C ASP A 290 18.88 11.58 -1.31
N CYS A 291 17.66 11.71 -1.79
CA CYS A 291 16.93 12.97 -1.87
C CYS A 291 15.47 12.76 -1.45
N ILE A 292 14.92 13.70 -0.71
CA ILE A 292 13.49 13.77 -0.43
C ILE A 292 12.92 14.99 -1.15
N ILE A 293 11.81 14.82 -1.83
CA ILE A 293 11.03 15.89 -2.43
C ILE A 293 9.67 15.99 -1.74
N GLU A 294 9.18 17.21 -1.58
CA GLU A 294 7.79 17.49 -1.26
C GLU A 294 7.05 17.86 -2.53
N LEU A 295 6.01 17.10 -2.83
CA LEU A 295 5.19 17.24 -4.02
C LEU A 295 3.78 17.63 -3.63
N ASP A 296 3.22 18.66 -4.29
CA ASP A 296 1.81 18.99 -4.20
C ASP A 296 0.98 17.88 -4.84
N ARG A 297 0.08 17.28 -4.06
CA ARG A 297 -0.71 16.14 -4.51
C ARG A 297 -1.70 16.50 -5.61
N SER A 298 -2.23 17.72 -5.60
CA SER A 298 -3.23 18.16 -6.55
C SER A 298 -2.65 18.58 -7.91
N SER A 299 -1.55 19.31 -7.89
CA SER A 299 -0.88 19.83 -9.10
C SER A 299 0.22 18.90 -9.61
N GLY A 300 0.85 18.10 -8.74
CA GLY A 300 2.05 17.32 -9.04
C GLY A 300 3.34 18.15 -9.05
N GLU A 301 3.29 19.41 -8.62
CA GLU A 301 4.45 20.31 -8.57
C GLU A 301 5.34 20.01 -7.37
N ILE A 302 6.64 20.05 -7.57
CA ILE A 302 7.63 19.90 -6.50
C ILE A 302 7.75 21.24 -5.76
N ARG A 303 7.29 21.27 -4.51
CA ARG A 303 7.34 22.46 -3.65
C ARG A 303 8.72 22.67 -3.01
N LYS A 304 9.36 21.57 -2.60
CA LYS A 304 10.61 21.59 -1.85
C LYS A 304 11.43 20.35 -2.10
N LYS A 305 12.75 20.49 -2.03
CA LYS A 305 13.71 19.42 -2.23
C LYS A 305 14.75 19.45 -1.12
N CYS A 306 15.09 18.32 -0.56
CA CYS A 306 16.13 18.16 0.46
C CYS A 306 17.08 17.04 0.08
N MET A 307 18.37 17.39 0.00
CA MET A 307 19.46 16.44 -0.19
C MET A 307 19.84 15.86 1.16
N LEU A 308 19.79 14.54 1.33
CA LEU A 308 20.11 13.91 2.61
C LEU A 308 21.56 14.15 3.03
N GLU A 309 22.49 14.31 2.08
CA GLU A 309 23.87 14.70 2.36
C GLU A 309 23.96 16.03 3.13
N ALA A 310 23.11 16.99 2.83
CA ALA A 310 23.11 18.28 3.54
C ALA A 310 22.66 18.15 5.00
N LEU A 311 21.86 17.11 5.32
CA LEU A 311 21.37 16.84 6.68
C LEU A 311 22.34 16.01 7.52
N ILE A 312 22.92 14.96 6.93
CA ILE A 312 23.67 13.94 7.67
C ILE A 312 25.18 13.95 7.38
N GLY A 313 25.62 14.84 6.49
CA GLY A 313 27.03 14.93 6.06
C GLY A 313 27.40 13.86 5.03
N ASP A 314 28.64 13.92 4.59
CA ASP A 314 29.17 13.09 3.49
C ASP A 314 30.03 11.90 3.94
N LYS A 315 30.27 11.76 5.26
CA LYS A 315 31.13 10.70 5.84
C LYS A 315 30.88 9.31 5.25
N TYR A 316 29.62 8.97 4.98
CA TYR A 316 29.20 7.67 4.48
C TYR A 316 28.74 7.69 3.02
N LYS A 317 28.88 8.80 2.33
CA LYS A 317 28.43 8.96 0.95
C LYS A 317 29.27 8.07 0.01
N THR A 318 28.57 7.25 -0.75
CA THR A 318 29.13 6.40 -1.80
C THR A 318 28.18 6.35 -2.99
N ASN A 319 28.67 5.95 -4.16
CA ASN A 319 27.81 5.74 -5.31
C ASN A 319 26.75 4.66 -5.04
N GLY A 320 25.59 4.81 -5.63
CA GLY A 320 24.46 3.92 -5.49
C GLY A 320 23.54 4.28 -4.33
N ASN A 321 22.96 3.28 -3.68
CA ASN A 321 22.10 3.48 -2.51
C ASN A 321 22.96 3.48 -1.23
N TRP A 322 23.45 4.63 -0.85
CA TRP A 322 24.28 4.77 0.35
C TRP A 322 23.46 4.99 1.62
N ILE A 323 22.24 5.53 1.51
CA ILE A 323 21.31 5.73 2.64
C ILE A 323 20.72 4.39 3.09
N VAL A 324 20.32 3.54 2.15
CA VAL A 324 19.59 2.30 2.37
C VAL A 324 18.38 2.55 3.28
N ALA A 325 17.53 3.52 2.84
CA ALA A 325 16.30 3.82 3.53
C ALA A 325 15.44 2.56 3.71
N SER A 326 14.84 2.39 4.88
CA SER A 326 13.99 1.26 5.23
C SER A 326 12.62 1.64 5.80
N GLY A 327 12.34 2.92 5.88
CA GLY A 327 11.04 3.46 6.24
C GLY A 327 11.03 4.98 6.22
N MET A 328 9.88 5.57 5.95
CA MET A 328 9.65 7.01 6.03
C MET A 328 8.21 7.27 6.47
N GLN A 329 8.01 8.17 7.43
CA GLN A 329 6.70 8.52 7.95
C GLN A 329 6.67 10.00 8.36
N TYR A 330 5.53 10.67 8.17
CA TYR A 330 5.33 12.03 8.67
C TYR A 330 4.46 11.98 9.92
N VAL A 331 4.94 12.55 11.03
CA VAL A 331 4.26 12.54 12.32
C VAL A 331 4.51 13.87 13.04
N GLN A 332 3.46 14.55 13.48
CA GLN A 332 3.53 15.78 14.29
C GLN A 332 4.53 16.84 13.79
N GLY A 333 4.48 17.16 12.51
CA GLY A 333 5.37 18.18 11.95
C GLY A 333 6.78 17.69 11.61
N GLN A 334 7.11 16.44 11.88
CA GLN A 334 8.42 15.84 11.66
C GLN A 334 8.37 14.74 10.59
N LEU A 335 9.39 14.68 9.77
CA LEU A 335 9.59 13.57 8.85
C LEU A 335 10.59 12.59 9.47
N ILE A 336 10.14 11.38 9.74
CA ILE A 336 10.97 10.33 10.33
C ILE A 336 11.48 9.42 9.22
N LEU A 337 12.79 9.26 9.15
CA LEU A 337 13.47 8.41 8.17
C LEU A 337 14.28 7.33 8.90
N THR A 338 14.13 6.07 8.44
CA THR A 338 14.94 4.94 8.90
C THR A 338 16.02 4.61 7.89
N MET A 339 17.26 4.46 8.36
CA MET A 339 18.43 4.13 7.56
C MET A 339 19.02 2.81 8.04
N ARG A 340 18.69 1.73 7.34
CA ARG A 340 19.05 0.37 7.75
C ARG A 340 20.55 0.15 7.90
N ARG A 341 21.35 0.60 6.93
CA ARG A 341 22.79 0.40 6.93
C ARG A 341 23.50 0.98 8.15
N TYR A 342 22.94 2.05 8.71
CA TYR A 342 23.53 2.79 9.82
C TYR A 342 22.81 2.54 11.15
N HIS A 343 21.92 1.55 11.21
CA HIS A 343 21.12 1.24 12.40
C HIS A 343 20.44 2.48 13.00
N THR A 344 19.96 3.38 12.16
CA THR A 344 19.62 4.75 12.52
C THR A 344 18.18 5.08 12.17
N VAL A 345 17.51 5.79 13.06
CA VAL A 345 16.27 6.53 12.82
C VAL A 345 16.55 8.00 13.07
N ILE A 346 16.20 8.86 12.12
CA ILE A 346 16.35 10.31 12.26
C ILE A 346 15.00 11.01 12.19
N SER A 347 14.85 12.07 12.93
CA SER A 347 13.76 13.03 12.82
C SER A 347 14.24 14.28 12.11
N ILE A 348 13.52 14.67 11.08
CA ILE A 348 13.82 15.84 10.25
C ILE A 348 12.73 16.87 10.43
N ASP A 349 13.13 18.10 10.86
CA ASP A 349 12.32 19.29 10.72
C ASP A 349 12.32 19.67 9.24
N TRP A 350 11.21 19.40 8.57
CA TRP A 350 11.14 19.62 7.12
C TRP A 350 11.18 21.10 6.75
N GLU A 351 10.60 21.97 7.58
CA GLU A 351 10.57 23.39 7.29
C GLU A 351 11.96 24.02 7.39
N LYS A 352 12.71 23.68 8.44
CA LYS A 352 14.07 24.16 8.66
C LYS A 352 15.13 23.38 7.87
N GLN A 353 14.78 22.22 7.32
CA GLN A 353 15.72 21.27 6.71
C GLN A 353 16.90 20.95 7.65
N SER A 354 16.57 20.53 8.87
CA SER A 354 17.55 20.18 9.90
C SER A 354 17.14 18.91 10.62
N VAL A 355 18.10 18.21 11.20
CA VAL A 355 17.84 17.03 12.02
C VAL A 355 17.49 17.48 13.44
N ASN A 356 16.35 17.00 13.96
CA ASN A 356 15.94 17.26 15.34
C ASN A 356 16.66 16.34 16.33
N TRP A 357 16.59 15.04 16.06
CA TRP A 357 17.20 13.99 16.89
C TRP A 357 17.56 12.75 16.07
N VAL A 358 18.44 11.95 16.65
CA VAL A 358 18.94 10.70 16.08
C VAL A 358 18.85 9.58 17.11
N LEU A 359 18.14 8.50 16.77
CA LEU A 359 18.15 7.25 17.52
C LEU A 359 19.08 6.27 16.80
N ALA A 360 20.25 6.02 17.33
CA ALA A 360 21.28 5.17 16.72
C ALA A 360 22.33 4.71 17.75
N PRO A 361 23.14 3.68 17.43
CA PRO A 361 24.36 3.41 18.17
C PRO A 361 25.29 4.63 18.10
N GLU A 362 25.78 5.08 19.26
CA GLU A 362 26.63 6.26 19.38
C GLU A 362 27.88 6.17 18.48
N SER A 363 28.49 4.99 18.40
CA SER A 363 29.70 4.75 17.62
C SER A 363 29.59 5.09 16.13
N ILE A 364 28.37 5.11 15.56
CA ILE A 364 28.14 5.39 14.15
C ILE A 364 28.27 6.89 13.85
N TRP A 365 27.70 7.74 14.70
CA TRP A 365 27.59 9.18 14.44
C TRP A 365 28.56 10.03 15.25
N ARG A 366 29.37 9.42 16.15
CA ARG A 366 30.43 10.14 16.87
C ARG A 366 31.44 10.77 15.89
N GLY A 367 31.82 12.00 16.11
CA GLY A 367 32.69 12.80 15.23
C GLY A 367 32.04 13.24 13.93
N THR A 368 30.72 13.24 13.85
CA THR A 368 29.97 13.76 12.67
C THR A 368 29.11 14.96 13.07
N VAL A 369 28.48 15.56 12.06
CA VAL A 369 27.50 16.66 12.24
C VAL A 369 26.24 16.25 13.01
N LEU A 370 26.04 14.95 13.27
CA LEU A 370 24.90 14.43 13.99
C LEU A 370 25.21 14.00 15.44
N GLU A 371 26.44 14.16 15.90
CA GLU A 371 26.83 13.74 17.25
C GLU A 371 25.98 14.41 18.35
N ASP A 372 25.77 15.71 18.23
CA ASP A 372 24.96 16.51 19.16
C ASP A 372 23.45 16.27 19.06
N LYS A 373 23.01 15.48 18.06
CA LYS A 373 21.62 15.07 17.83
C LYS A 373 21.30 13.68 18.35
N LEU A 374 22.29 12.95 18.83
CA LEU A 374 22.09 11.60 19.36
C LEU A 374 21.26 11.65 20.64
N LEU A 375 20.18 10.87 20.65
CA LEU A 375 19.38 10.68 21.85
C LEU A 375 20.16 9.89 22.89
N VAL A 376 20.02 10.30 24.15
CA VAL A 376 20.63 9.63 25.29
C VAL A 376 19.60 8.68 25.90
N SER A 377 20.01 7.48 26.28
CA SER A 377 19.13 6.58 27.03
C SER A 377 18.86 7.14 28.43
N ASP A 378 17.61 7.17 28.85
CA ASP A 378 17.21 7.50 30.23
C ASP A 378 17.34 6.31 31.20
N SER A 379 17.72 5.15 30.64
CA SER A 379 18.00 3.89 31.32
C SER A 379 19.39 3.39 30.91
N GLN A 380 19.73 2.15 31.27
CA GLN A 380 20.97 1.52 30.80
C GLN A 380 20.83 0.87 29.42
N ASP A 381 19.69 1.11 28.74
CA ASP A 381 19.45 0.55 27.42
C ASP A 381 20.41 1.14 26.39
N ARG A 382 20.86 0.31 25.47
CA ARG A 382 21.66 0.76 24.33
C ARG A 382 20.95 0.39 23.03
N MET A 383 21.05 1.29 22.08
CA MET A 383 20.72 0.91 20.70
C MET A 383 21.78 -0.11 20.24
N ASP A 384 21.35 -1.32 19.96
CA ASP A 384 22.26 -2.41 19.53
C ASP A 384 22.43 -2.45 18.00
N GLY A 385 23.24 -3.37 17.52
CA GLY A 385 23.61 -3.51 16.12
C GLY A 385 22.52 -4.12 15.23
N TYR A 386 21.26 -4.13 15.63
CA TYR A 386 20.16 -4.58 14.78
C TYR A 386 19.77 -3.54 13.73
N MET A 387 19.52 -4.01 12.52
CA MET A 387 19.08 -3.15 11.41
C MET A 387 17.58 -2.83 11.52
N PRO A 388 17.19 -1.56 11.70
CA PRO A 388 15.80 -1.16 11.77
C PRO A 388 15.15 -1.20 10.39
N GLU A 389 13.95 -1.72 10.33
CA GLU A 389 13.08 -1.77 9.14
C GLU A 389 11.69 -1.24 9.47
N SER A 390 11.08 -0.58 8.51
CA SER A 390 9.66 -0.22 8.50
C SER A 390 9.13 0.25 9.86
N PRO A 391 9.48 1.46 10.32
CA PRO A 391 9.01 1.97 11.60
C PRO A 391 7.49 2.15 11.58
N ASP A 392 6.85 1.78 12.65
CA ASP A 392 5.48 2.19 12.98
C ASP A 392 5.56 3.21 14.10
N ILE A 393 5.19 4.45 13.80
CA ILE A 393 5.38 5.60 14.68
C ILE A 393 4.04 6.20 15.03
N TYR A 394 3.83 6.45 16.31
CA TYR A 394 2.61 7.09 16.81
C TYR A 394 2.92 7.94 18.03
N VAL A 395 2.05 8.88 18.30
CA VAL A 395 2.13 9.74 19.46
C VAL A 395 1.04 9.36 20.44
N GLN A 396 1.38 9.27 21.70
CA GLN A 396 0.41 9.09 22.76
C GLN A 396 -0.12 10.43 23.32
N GLU A 397 -1.18 10.37 24.11
CA GLU A 397 -1.79 11.53 24.75
C GLU A 397 -0.81 12.31 25.67
N ASP A 398 0.22 11.63 26.18
CA ASP A 398 1.29 12.23 27.00
C ASP A 398 2.31 13.04 26.17
N GLY A 399 2.16 13.08 24.84
CA GLY A 399 3.06 13.80 23.92
C GLY A 399 4.33 13.04 23.56
N HIS A 400 4.60 11.90 24.19
CA HIS A 400 5.78 11.09 23.87
C HIS A 400 5.60 10.34 22.54
N LEU A 401 6.68 10.29 21.77
CA LEU A 401 6.75 9.55 20.53
C LEU A 401 6.99 8.07 20.82
N ARG A 402 6.11 7.21 20.34
CA ARG A 402 6.27 5.76 20.42
C ARG A 402 6.71 5.23 19.07
N ILE A 403 7.76 4.43 19.06
CA ILE A 403 8.29 3.81 17.84
C ILE A 403 8.36 2.31 18.02
N ARG A 404 7.83 1.58 17.06
CA ARG A 404 8.06 0.14 16.86
C ARG A 404 8.97 -0.04 15.68
N LEU A 405 10.03 -0.77 15.87
CA LEU A 405 10.99 -1.09 14.81
C LEU A 405 11.03 -2.60 14.62
N TYR A 406 10.85 -3.06 13.39
CA TYR A 406 11.23 -4.40 13.02
C TYR A 406 12.76 -4.44 12.94
N CYS A 407 13.39 -5.26 13.77
CA CYS A 407 14.83 -5.32 13.91
C CYS A 407 15.36 -6.65 13.36
N ILE A 408 16.29 -6.58 12.41
CA ILE A 408 16.94 -7.71 11.78
C ILE A 408 18.37 -7.82 12.30
N GLN A 409 18.77 -9.03 12.68
CA GLN A 409 20.16 -9.29 13.09
C GLN A 409 21.13 -8.97 11.95
N ASN A 410 22.17 -8.22 12.25
CA ASN A 410 23.25 -7.91 11.31
C ASN A 410 24.27 -9.05 11.22
N LYS A 411 24.42 -9.67 10.06
CA LYS A 411 25.41 -10.73 9.81
C LYS A 411 26.76 -10.24 9.27
N GLY A 412 27.10 -8.98 9.43
CA GLY A 412 28.40 -8.49 9.04
C GLY A 412 28.39 -7.08 8.45
N ASN A 413 29.31 -6.29 8.90
CA ASN A 413 29.88 -5.01 8.45
C ASN A 413 29.81 -3.84 9.43
N VAL A 414 29.21 -4.01 10.60
CA VAL A 414 29.42 -3.08 11.71
C VAL A 414 29.86 -3.89 12.92
N PRO A 415 30.94 -3.53 13.63
CA PRO A 415 31.34 -4.23 14.85
C PRO A 415 30.21 -4.05 15.89
N ALA A 416 29.48 -5.12 16.16
CA ALA A 416 28.53 -5.14 17.25
C ALA A 416 29.31 -5.36 18.55
N GLU A 417 29.43 -4.35 19.38
CA GLU A 417 29.76 -4.55 20.80
C GLU A 417 28.49 -5.07 21.49
N GLY A 418 28.51 -6.34 21.86
CA GLY A 418 27.42 -7.02 22.56
C GLY A 418 26.67 -8.02 21.69
N ALA A 419 27.17 -9.24 21.62
CA ALA A 419 26.52 -10.34 20.93
C ALA A 419 25.21 -10.70 21.64
N VAL A 420 24.08 -10.45 20.98
CA VAL A 420 22.80 -11.08 21.29
C VAL A 420 22.72 -12.40 20.52
N SER A 421 22.05 -13.41 21.08
CA SER A 421 21.97 -14.77 20.55
C SER A 421 21.58 -14.79 19.06
N ASP A 422 22.22 -15.67 18.32
CA ASP A 422 22.35 -15.70 16.86
C ASP A 422 21.04 -15.89 16.05
N ASP A 423 19.87 -15.93 16.65
CA ASP A 423 18.76 -16.59 15.99
C ASP A 423 17.46 -15.83 15.71
N ASP A 424 17.18 -14.68 16.30
CA ASP A 424 15.84 -14.09 16.24
C ASP A 424 15.76 -12.68 15.64
N SER A 425 14.84 -12.48 14.67
CA SER A 425 14.29 -11.17 14.37
C SER A 425 13.35 -10.76 15.50
N ARG A 426 13.22 -9.46 15.75
CA ARG A 426 12.39 -8.94 16.83
C ARG A 426 11.71 -7.62 16.46
N ILE A 427 10.68 -7.28 17.21
CA ILE A 427 10.08 -5.95 17.18
C ILE A 427 10.47 -5.25 18.47
N ASP A 428 11.21 -4.15 18.35
CA ASP A 428 11.62 -3.31 19.47
C ASP A 428 10.66 -2.13 19.62
N PHE A 429 10.31 -1.81 20.88
CA PHE A 429 9.41 -0.74 21.25
C PHE A 429 10.20 0.34 21.98
N TYR A 430 10.28 1.52 21.39
CA TYR A 430 10.95 2.68 21.94
C TYR A 430 9.95 3.78 22.28
N GLU A 431 10.27 4.52 23.32
CA GLU A 431 9.66 5.77 23.72
C GLU A 431 10.70 6.87 23.61
N ILE A 432 10.35 7.97 22.95
CA ILE A 432 11.23 9.10 22.76
C ILE A 432 10.59 10.31 23.41
N ASP A 433 11.35 10.99 24.24
CA ASP A 433 11.07 12.31 24.78
C ASP A 433 11.92 13.35 24.00
N PRO A 434 11.34 14.03 23.00
CA PRO A 434 12.10 14.98 22.18
C PRO A 434 12.56 16.20 22.96
N GLU A 435 11.83 16.60 24.03
CA GLU A 435 12.15 17.76 24.84
C GLU A 435 13.37 17.51 25.74
N LYS A 436 13.45 16.32 26.34
CA LYS A 436 14.59 15.91 27.16
C LYS A 436 15.74 15.34 26.34
N HIS A 437 15.52 15.11 25.05
CA HIS A 437 16.50 14.50 24.16
C HIS A 437 16.91 13.09 24.61
N THR A 438 15.93 12.30 25.07
CA THR A 438 16.15 10.96 25.61
C THR A 438 15.30 9.91 24.94
N PHE A 439 15.71 8.66 25.07
CA PHE A 439 14.91 7.50 24.70
C PHE A 439 14.91 6.41 25.76
N HIS A 440 13.84 5.63 25.77
CA HIS A 440 13.67 4.44 26.60
C HIS A 440 13.23 3.25 25.75
N LYS A 441 13.90 2.11 25.93
CA LYS A 441 13.48 0.86 25.29
C LYS A 441 12.52 0.10 26.20
N ARG A 442 11.23 0.13 25.90
CA ARG A 442 10.20 -0.45 26.77
C ARG A 442 10.24 -1.98 26.79
N ARG A 443 10.38 -2.61 25.61
CA ARG A 443 10.38 -4.07 25.45
C ARG A 443 10.83 -4.50 24.05
N SER A 444 11.02 -5.81 23.90
CA SER A 444 11.21 -6.50 22.63
C SER A 444 10.26 -7.69 22.53
N VAL A 445 9.77 -7.96 21.33
CA VAL A 445 8.95 -9.12 21.01
C VAL A 445 9.67 -9.93 19.94
N ALA A 446 9.99 -11.19 20.24
CA ALA A 446 10.58 -12.09 19.26
C ALA A 446 9.56 -12.44 18.17
N VAL A 447 10.01 -12.47 16.92
CA VAL A 447 9.21 -12.88 15.75
C VAL A 447 9.97 -13.96 14.98
N VAL A 448 9.28 -14.64 14.08
CA VAL A 448 9.93 -15.65 13.24
C VAL A 448 11.13 -15.04 12.51
N LYS A 449 12.26 -15.75 12.61
CA LYS A 449 13.52 -15.34 11.96
C LYS A 449 13.32 -15.02 10.50
N SER A 450 13.71 -13.83 10.09
CA SER A 450 13.79 -13.49 8.68
C SER A 450 14.90 -14.27 8.01
N GLN A 451 14.59 -14.97 6.94
CA GLN A 451 15.62 -15.68 6.15
C GLN A 451 16.46 -14.75 5.27
N ARG A 452 16.05 -13.49 5.16
CA ARG A 452 16.79 -12.41 4.46
C ARG A 452 16.54 -11.11 5.19
N ASP A 453 17.40 -10.14 4.92
CA ASP A 453 17.38 -8.80 5.50
C ASP A 453 16.13 -8.02 5.08
N ALA A 454 14.97 -8.51 5.46
CA ALA A 454 13.69 -7.88 5.16
C ALA A 454 12.62 -8.27 6.18
N GLY A 455 11.85 -7.31 6.57
CA GLY A 455 10.69 -7.46 7.44
C GLY A 455 9.94 -6.14 7.56
N CYS A 456 8.76 -6.18 8.13
CA CYS A 456 8.01 -4.99 8.48
C CYS A 456 7.08 -5.27 9.66
N VAL A 457 6.70 -4.23 10.34
CA VAL A 457 5.66 -4.23 11.35
C VAL A 457 4.56 -3.26 10.94
N TYR A 458 3.34 -3.64 11.19
CA TYR A 458 2.16 -2.83 10.99
C TYR A 458 1.24 -2.99 12.19
N ARG A 459 0.59 -1.92 12.59
CA ARG A 459 -0.37 -1.88 13.68
C ARG A 459 -1.72 -1.41 13.15
N ASP A 460 -2.79 -2.12 13.52
CA ASP A 460 -4.16 -1.62 13.34
C ASP A 460 -4.67 -0.95 14.60
N THR A 461 -4.43 -1.61 15.73
CA THR A 461 -4.79 -1.10 17.06
C THR A 461 -3.63 -1.30 18.03
N GLU A 462 -3.72 -0.76 19.24
CA GLU A 462 -2.70 -1.01 20.29
C GLU A 462 -2.59 -2.48 20.68
N ASP A 463 -3.69 -3.23 20.50
CA ASP A 463 -3.80 -4.62 20.94
C ASP A 463 -3.38 -5.64 19.89
N ARG A 464 -3.16 -5.22 18.63
CA ARG A 464 -2.82 -6.13 17.52
C ARG A 464 -1.64 -5.61 16.70
N ILE A 465 -0.72 -6.50 16.41
CA ILE A 465 0.47 -6.23 15.59
C ILE A 465 0.53 -7.25 14.47
N LEU A 466 0.70 -6.77 13.24
CA LEU A 466 1.08 -7.62 12.11
C LEU A 466 2.59 -7.51 11.88
N SER A 467 3.24 -8.64 11.78
CA SER A 467 4.64 -8.74 11.41
C SER A 467 4.79 -9.55 10.12
N LEU A 468 5.59 -9.06 9.20
CA LEU A 468 6.05 -9.82 8.04
C LEU A 468 7.54 -10.09 8.18
N SER A 469 7.92 -11.35 8.24
CA SER A 469 9.30 -11.81 8.27
C SER A 469 9.69 -12.43 6.94
N GLY A 470 10.83 -12.03 6.39
CA GLY A 470 11.34 -12.53 5.12
C GLY A 470 10.92 -11.70 3.91
N MET A 471 11.47 -12.05 2.77
CA MET A 471 11.24 -11.36 1.52
C MET A 471 10.68 -12.32 0.48
N LEU A 472 9.59 -11.89 -0.16
CA LEU A 472 9.02 -12.59 -1.30
C LEU A 472 9.80 -12.18 -2.57
N MET A 473 10.68 -13.03 -3.08
CA MET A 473 11.45 -12.77 -4.31
C MET A 473 11.13 -13.75 -5.43
N ARG A 474 11.17 -13.24 -6.68
CA ARG A 474 10.76 -13.96 -7.89
C ARG A 474 11.68 -15.14 -8.29
N ARG A 475 12.90 -15.25 -7.80
CA ARG A 475 13.94 -16.13 -8.40
C ARG A 475 14.54 -17.19 -7.51
N THR A 476 14.08 -17.37 -6.29
CA THR A 476 14.68 -18.37 -5.39
C THR A 476 13.63 -19.35 -4.90
N GLU A 477 13.86 -20.62 -5.17
CA GLU A 477 12.91 -21.72 -4.92
C GLU A 477 12.62 -21.97 -3.43
N ASN A 478 13.44 -21.43 -2.52
CA ASN A 478 13.37 -21.71 -1.08
C ASN A 478 13.03 -20.48 -0.21
N LEU A 479 12.55 -19.38 -0.78
CA LEU A 479 12.19 -18.21 0.02
C LEU A 479 10.85 -18.42 0.70
N ARG A 480 10.93 -18.45 2.01
CA ARG A 480 9.77 -18.50 2.89
C ARG A 480 9.59 -17.13 3.52
N ALA A 481 8.40 -16.58 3.44
CA ALA A 481 7.99 -15.47 4.26
C ALA A 481 6.96 -15.96 5.28
N CYS A 482 6.86 -15.25 6.38
CA CYS A 482 5.92 -15.54 7.44
C CYS A 482 5.20 -14.26 7.82
N ILE A 483 3.88 -14.31 7.82
CA ILE A 483 3.05 -13.26 8.38
C ILE A 483 2.59 -13.74 9.74
N GLU A 484 2.75 -12.90 10.75
CA GLU A 484 2.29 -13.18 12.11
C GLU A 484 1.37 -12.06 12.58
N GLU A 485 0.22 -12.43 13.09
CA GLU A 485 -0.62 -11.57 13.91
C GLU A 485 -0.30 -11.88 15.37
N LEU A 486 0.09 -10.86 16.11
CA LEU A 486 0.51 -10.96 17.49
C LEU A 486 -0.41 -10.12 18.38
N ASP A 487 -0.63 -10.59 19.57
CA ASP A 487 -1.20 -9.79 20.66
C ASP A 487 -0.24 -8.64 20.98
N GLY A 488 -0.76 -7.42 20.94
CA GLY A 488 0.07 -6.22 21.06
C GLY A 488 0.67 -6.02 22.43
N GLN A 489 0.09 -6.60 23.49
CA GLN A 489 0.57 -6.46 24.85
C GLN A 489 1.52 -7.58 25.26
N THR A 490 1.16 -8.81 24.93
CA THR A 490 1.90 -10.00 25.38
C THR A 490 2.90 -10.50 24.35
N GLY A 491 2.75 -10.14 23.06
CA GLY A 491 3.53 -10.69 21.97
C GLY A 491 3.12 -12.13 21.59
N ARG A 492 2.03 -12.67 22.18
CA ARG A 492 1.55 -14.03 21.85
C ARG A 492 1.06 -14.09 20.40
N MET A 493 1.46 -15.13 19.68
CA MET A 493 0.99 -15.40 18.33
C MET A 493 -0.51 -15.76 18.36
N ILE A 494 -1.27 -15.08 17.51
CA ILE A 494 -2.71 -15.25 17.30
C ILE A 494 -2.96 -16.01 16.02
N ASN A 495 -2.38 -15.52 14.92
CA ASN A 495 -2.48 -16.13 13.61
C ASN A 495 -1.12 -16.11 12.91
N ARG A 496 -0.82 -17.14 12.12
CA ARG A 496 0.42 -17.23 11.35
C ARG A 496 0.16 -17.85 9.99
N LEU A 497 0.55 -17.14 8.96
CA LEU A 497 0.51 -17.59 7.58
C LEU A 497 1.94 -17.78 7.05
N ARG A 498 2.29 -19.02 6.70
CA ARG A 498 3.57 -19.32 6.05
C ARG A 498 3.41 -19.32 4.54
N LEU A 499 4.22 -18.51 3.88
CA LEU A 499 4.17 -18.30 2.44
C LEU A 499 5.36 -19.01 1.78
N CYS A 500 5.10 -19.72 0.69
CA CYS A 500 6.10 -20.28 -0.18
C CYS A 500 5.83 -19.85 -1.63
N LYS A 501 6.87 -19.88 -2.44
CA LYS A 501 6.72 -19.78 -3.88
C LYS A 501 6.31 -21.16 -4.43
N ARG A 502 5.34 -21.17 -5.32
CA ARG A 502 5.01 -22.33 -6.16
C ARG A 502 5.75 -22.26 -7.47
#